data_8bc3d143b02d9282c91876388aa8a833
#
_entry.id   8bc3d143b02d9282c91876388aa8a833
#
_cell.length_a   1.000
_cell.length_b   1.000
_cell.length_c   1.000
_cell.angle_alpha   90.00
_cell.angle_beta   90.00
_cell.angle_gamma   90.00
#
_symmetry.space_group_name_H-M   'P 1'
#
loop_
_entity.id
_entity.type
_entity.pdbx_description
1 polymer ?
#
loop_
_entity_poly.entity_id
_entity_poly.type
_entity_poly.pdbx_seq_one_letter_code
_entity_poly.pdbx_strand_id
1 'polypeptide(L)'
;MMADFEYPRLILSDPEGNLFDHPSLTLSGRSGNRFLLPPLSELVPLPKGSQLFTLPGRIPIGWDEEKGSFVSSRKVKWEEKEVTCTAVAAFLPPGYVRTLLPAAQLEPKAPTLPLWAYSAVGWKNGEFWATGLFIDPNPHWDPKYFGDDRLLKRKVRLFLGQSPKNRLLEQLSRCALEYHCFAAKNVFFRRWECPLPTSPSCNADCLGCISLQPSECCPASQERIRFVPTVDEVLGVALPHLEKAEDPIVSFGQGCEGEPLTQWRLLEDSILLLRE
;
A
#
# COMPACT_ATOMS: atom_id res chain seq x y z
N MET A 1 -5.04 -0.08 37.55
CA MET A 1 -6.14 0.66 36.94
C MET A 1 -5.84 0.69 35.45
N MET A 2 -6.51 -0.16 34.64
CA MET A 2 -6.54 0.04 33.19
C MET A 2 -7.36 1.31 32.99
N ALA A 3 -6.74 2.37 32.44
CA ALA A 3 -7.49 3.53 31.97
C ALA A 3 -8.56 3.00 31.00
N ASP A 4 -9.80 3.50 31.10
CA ASP A 4 -10.89 3.18 30.18
C ASP A 4 -10.40 3.49 28.75
N PHE A 5 -9.93 2.45 28.05
CA PHE A 5 -9.51 2.58 26.68
C PHE A 5 -10.78 2.66 25.83
N GLU A 6 -11.17 3.86 25.51
CA GLU A 6 -12.27 4.11 24.57
C GLU A 6 -11.85 3.71 23.16
N TYR A 7 -12.66 2.90 22.48
CA TYR A 7 -12.40 2.51 21.09
C TYR A 7 -12.42 3.73 20.15
N PRO A 8 -11.62 3.70 19.06
CA PRO A 8 -11.73 4.72 18.03
C PRO A 8 -13.13 4.77 17.40
N ARG A 9 -13.63 5.95 17.06
CA ARG A 9 -14.85 6.13 16.28
C ARG A 9 -14.67 5.64 14.87
N LEU A 10 -15.73 5.11 14.27
CA LEU A 10 -15.75 4.71 12.86
C LEU A 10 -15.50 5.93 11.97
N ILE A 11 -14.56 5.83 11.02
CA ILE A 11 -14.30 6.87 10.01
C ILE A 11 -15.15 6.60 8.79
N LEU A 12 -15.69 7.67 8.23
CA LEU A 12 -16.55 7.74 7.07
C LEU A 12 -15.99 8.74 6.07
N SER A 13 -16.38 8.55 4.81
CA SER A 13 -16.17 9.55 3.75
C SER A 13 -17.49 9.99 3.16
N ASP A 14 -17.62 11.27 2.84
CA ASP A 14 -18.68 11.77 1.97
C ASP A 14 -18.39 11.47 0.49
N PRO A 15 -19.31 11.78 -0.45
CA PRO A 15 -19.09 11.58 -1.88
C PRO A 15 -17.95 12.42 -2.46
N GLU A 16 -17.60 13.54 -1.84
CA GLU A 16 -16.51 14.46 -2.21
C GLU A 16 -15.15 13.98 -1.73
N GLY A 17 -15.12 12.94 -0.86
CA GLY A 17 -13.89 12.37 -0.30
C GLY A 17 -13.44 13.01 1.02
N ASN A 18 -14.25 13.88 1.62
CA ASN A 18 -13.97 14.42 2.93
C ASN A 18 -14.18 13.35 4.01
N LEU A 19 -13.27 13.28 4.96
CA LEU A 19 -13.30 12.31 6.05
C LEU A 19 -13.88 12.94 7.32
N PHE A 20 -14.73 12.17 8.00
CA PHE A 20 -15.27 12.55 9.30
C PHE A 20 -15.56 11.30 10.14
N ASP A 21 -15.62 11.45 11.45
CA ASP A 21 -15.94 10.36 12.35
C ASP A 21 -17.45 10.22 12.56
N HIS A 22 -17.90 8.99 12.75
CA HIS A 22 -19.31 8.72 13.05
C HIS A 22 -19.64 9.18 14.47
N PRO A 23 -20.77 9.89 14.69
CA PRO A 23 -21.09 10.47 16.00
C PRO A 23 -21.26 9.45 17.13
N SER A 24 -21.63 8.20 16.82
CA SER A 24 -21.92 7.18 17.85
C SER A 24 -21.32 5.81 17.59
N LEU A 25 -21.01 5.44 16.34
CA LEU A 25 -20.48 4.10 16.03
C LEU A 25 -18.98 4.00 16.27
N THR A 26 -18.59 2.87 16.84
CA THR A 26 -17.21 2.49 17.09
C THR A 26 -16.62 1.77 15.89
N LEU A 27 -15.31 1.91 15.68
CA LEU A 27 -14.53 1.19 14.68
C LEU A 27 -14.82 -0.32 14.77
N SER A 28 -15.12 -0.92 13.65
CA SER A 28 -15.20 -2.37 13.51
C SER A 28 -14.42 -2.86 12.29
N GLY A 29 -14.02 -4.11 12.33
CA GLY A 29 -13.32 -4.76 11.24
C GLY A 29 -14.03 -6.01 10.76
N ARG A 30 -13.49 -6.63 9.73
CA ARG A 30 -13.99 -7.88 9.15
C ARG A 30 -12.87 -8.91 8.96
N SER A 31 -13.14 -10.15 9.33
CA SER A 31 -12.33 -11.31 8.98
C SER A 31 -13.22 -12.35 8.31
N GLY A 32 -12.94 -12.67 7.05
CA GLY A 32 -13.84 -13.48 6.24
C GLY A 32 -15.23 -12.86 6.15
N ASN A 33 -16.26 -13.59 6.59
CA ASN A 33 -17.66 -13.14 6.62
C ASN A 33 -18.13 -12.64 8.01
N ARG A 34 -17.20 -12.49 8.96
CA ARG A 34 -17.54 -12.08 10.34
C ARG A 34 -17.11 -10.64 10.58
N PHE A 35 -18.01 -9.83 11.14
CA PHE A 35 -17.68 -8.53 11.70
C PHE A 35 -17.17 -8.71 13.13
N LEU A 36 -16.16 -7.92 13.50
CA LEU A 36 -15.48 -8.05 14.79
C LEU A 36 -15.11 -6.66 15.31
N LEU A 37 -15.18 -6.50 16.63
CA LEU A 37 -14.43 -5.45 17.31
C LEU A 37 -12.95 -5.87 17.31
N PRO A 38 -12.02 -5.01 16.92
CA PRO A 38 -10.61 -5.33 16.97
C PRO A 38 -10.16 -5.52 18.44
N PRO A 39 -9.32 -6.51 18.74
CA PRO A 39 -8.63 -6.56 20.03
C PRO A 39 -7.85 -5.25 20.27
N LEU A 40 -7.85 -4.72 21.50
CA LEU A 40 -7.15 -3.47 21.81
C LEU A 40 -5.65 -3.55 21.50
N SER A 41 -5.06 -4.74 21.63
CA SER A 41 -3.65 -5.02 21.29
C SER A 41 -3.35 -4.95 19.77
N GLU A 42 -4.37 -4.94 18.94
CA GLU A 42 -4.26 -4.84 17.47
C GLU A 42 -4.62 -3.44 16.96
N LEU A 43 -4.85 -2.48 17.84
CA LEU A 43 -5.06 -1.09 17.50
C LEU A 43 -3.75 -0.31 17.64
N VAL A 44 -3.32 0.31 16.55
CA VAL A 44 -2.12 1.14 16.51
C VAL A 44 -2.47 2.54 16.02
N PRO A 45 -1.87 3.61 16.58
CA PRO A 45 -1.91 4.92 15.94
C PRO A 45 -1.47 4.78 14.48
N LEU A 46 -2.15 5.45 13.56
CA LEU A 46 -1.89 5.30 12.13
C LEU A 46 -0.43 5.66 11.83
N PRO A 47 0.40 4.69 11.40
CA PRO A 47 1.83 4.94 11.23
C PRO A 47 2.09 5.98 10.14
N LYS A 48 3.15 6.77 10.31
CA LYS A 48 3.60 7.70 9.27
C LYS A 48 3.94 6.94 7.98
N GLY A 49 3.49 7.46 6.85
CA GLY A 49 3.62 6.79 5.55
C GLY A 49 2.45 5.89 5.18
N SER A 50 1.46 5.75 6.06
CA SER A 50 0.17 5.15 5.71
C SER A 50 -0.58 6.02 4.70
N GLN A 51 -1.51 5.39 3.97
CA GLN A 51 -2.42 6.06 3.04
C GLN A 51 -3.86 5.75 3.46
N LEU A 52 -4.77 6.68 3.19
CA LEU A 52 -6.20 6.50 3.41
C LEU A 52 -6.92 6.39 2.07
N PHE A 53 -7.88 5.48 1.99
CA PHE A 53 -8.68 5.22 0.80
C PHE A 53 -10.16 5.27 1.13
N THR A 54 -10.95 5.90 0.29
CA THR A 54 -12.40 5.70 0.25
C THR A 54 -12.70 4.41 -0.52
N LEU A 55 -13.72 3.67 -0.10
CA LEU A 55 -14.08 2.38 -0.69
C LEU A 55 -15.41 2.47 -1.43
N PRO A 56 -15.44 2.86 -2.73
CA PRO A 56 -16.67 3.07 -3.48
C PRO A 56 -17.62 1.87 -3.44
N GLY A 57 -18.91 2.13 -3.21
CA GLY A 57 -19.94 1.08 -3.13
C GLY A 57 -19.86 0.19 -1.88
N ARG A 58 -19.17 0.65 -0.81
CA ARG A 58 -19.10 -0.02 0.49
C ARG A 58 -19.75 0.83 1.55
N ILE A 59 -20.92 0.40 2.03
CA ILE A 59 -21.62 1.02 3.14
C ILE A 59 -20.84 0.66 4.41
N PRO A 60 -20.35 1.63 5.18
CA PRO A 60 -19.57 1.36 6.38
C PRO A 60 -20.42 0.65 7.45
N ILE A 61 -19.80 -0.23 8.22
CA ILE A 61 -20.38 -0.90 9.36
C ILE A 61 -19.55 -0.56 10.58
N GLY A 62 -20.21 -0.14 11.66
CA GLY A 62 -19.62 0.11 12.96
C GLY A 62 -20.30 -0.68 14.05
N TRP A 63 -19.71 -0.71 15.22
CA TRP A 63 -20.30 -1.26 16.43
C TRP A 63 -21.11 -0.19 17.16
N ASP A 64 -22.36 -0.50 17.45
CA ASP A 64 -23.26 0.34 18.24
C ASP A 64 -23.27 -0.21 19.69
N GLU A 65 -22.66 0.55 20.60
CA GLU A 65 -22.52 0.13 21.99
C GLU A 65 -23.89 0.07 22.72
N GLU A 66 -24.81 0.95 22.39
CA GLU A 66 -26.15 0.95 23.00
C GLU A 66 -26.97 -0.26 22.56
N LYS A 67 -26.88 -0.65 21.30
CA LYS A 67 -27.61 -1.81 20.75
C LYS A 67 -26.87 -3.12 20.95
N GLY A 68 -25.58 -3.10 21.29
CA GLY A 68 -24.73 -4.29 21.36
C GLY A 68 -24.65 -5.05 20.03
N SER A 69 -24.62 -4.35 18.89
CA SER A 69 -24.67 -4.97 17.56
C SER A 69 -23.93 -4.16 16.51
N PHE A 70 -23.54 -4.83 15.40
CA PHE A 70 -22.98 -4.17 14.23
C PHE A 70 -24.07 -3.53 13.39
N VAL A 71 -23.90 -2.26 13.05
CA VAL A 71 -24.89 -1.46 12.33
C VAL A 71 -24.26 -0.86 11.08
N SER A 72 -24.95 -0.99 9.95
CA SER A 72 -24.57 -0.31 8.70
C SER A 72 -25.02 1.14 8.72
N SER A 73 -24.16 2.05 8.28
CA SER A 73 -24.42 3.48 8.26
C SER A 73 -24.29 4.05 6.84
N ARG A 74 -25.36 3.94 6.05
CA ARG A 74 -25.42 4.50 4.68
C ARG A 74 -25.48 6.01 4.69
N LYS A 75 -26.15 6.60 5.68
CA LYS A 75 -26.34 8.03 5.84
C LYS A 75 -26.17 8.43 7.28
N VAL A 76 -25.60 9.58 7.50
CA VAL A 76 -25.36 10.16 8.82
C VAL A 76 -25.77 11.64 8.80
N LYS A 77 -26.36 12.11 9.88
CA LYS A 77 -26.56 13.54 10.10
C LYS A 77 -25.23 14.14 10.57
N TRP A 78 -24.62 14.97 9.72
CA TRP A 78 -23.38 15.68 9.98
C TRP A 78 -23.57 17.17 9.73
N GLU A 79 -23.23 18.01 10.71
CA GLU A 79 -23.43 19.48 10.63
C GLU A 79 -24.80 19.88 10.07
N GLU A 80 -25.87 19.33 10.64
CA GLU A 80 -27.28 19.59 10.24
C GLU A 80 -27.69 19.06 8.84
N LYS A 81 -26.80 18.39 8.10
CA LYS A 81 -27.07 17.81 6.80
C LYS A 81 -27.07 16.28 6.86
N GLU A 82 -27.91 15.64 6.05
CA GLU A 82 -27.83 14.21 5.82
C GLU A 82 -26.79 13.92 4.75
N VAL A 83 -25.72 13.20 5.13
CA VAL A 83 -24.59 12.87 4.26
C VAL A 83 -24.61 11.38 3.94
N THR A 84 -24.50 11.05 2.66
CA THR A 84 -24.31 9.65 2.22
C THR A 84 -22.87 9.24 2.50
N CYS A 85 -22.68 8.06 3.10
CA CYS A 85 -21.40 7.63 3.62
C CYS A 85 -20.82 6.46 2.85
N THR A 86 -19.51 6.50 2.67
CA THR A 86 -18.68 5.44 2.11
C THR A 86 -17.65 4.99 3.15
N ALA A 87 -17.36 3.68 3.18
CA ALA A 87 -16.34 3.13 4.07
C ALA A 87 -14.94 3.63 3.70
N VAL A 88 -14.09 3.74 4.72
CA VAL A 88 -12.70 4.16 4.60
C VAL A 88 -11.77 3.04 5.04
N ALA A 89 -10.62 2.96 4.42
CA ALA A 89 -9.56 2.02 4.77
C ALA A 89 -8.21 2.73 4.90
N ALA A 90 -7.32 2.13 5.66
CA ALA A 90 -5.91 2.50 5.68
C ALA A 90 -5.08 1.45 4.94
N PHE A 91 -3.99 1.89 4.29
CA PHE A 91 -2.89 1.05 3.85
C PHE A 91 -1.68 1.35 4.74
N LEU A 92 -1.21 0.32 5.46
CA LEU A 92 -0.11 0.46 6.40
C LEU A 92 1.24 0.40 5.68
N PRO A 93 2.26 1.12 6.16
CA PRO A 93 3.61 1.05 5.59
C PRO A 93 4.27 -0.31 5.88
N PRO A 94 5.39 -0.63 5.23
CA PRO A 94 6.21 -1.80 5.57
C PRO A 94 6.56 -1.83 7.06
N GLY A 95 6.75 -3.05 7.60
CA GLY A 95 6.95 -3.27 9.03
C GLY A 95 5.65 -3.54 9.80
N TYR A 96 4.51 -3.27 9.19
CA TYR A 96 3.18 -3.53 9.76
C TYR A 96 2.44 -4.63 9.02
N VAL A 97 1.69 -5.43 9.76
CA VAL A 97 0.75 -6.39 9.18
C VAL A 97 -0.68 -5.98 9.54
N ARG A 98 -1.57 -5.99 8.56
CA ARG A 98 -3.00 -5.79 8.76
C ARG A 98 -3.61 -7.00 9.49
N THR A 99 -4.49 -6.74 10.46
CA THR A 99 -5.22 -7.80 11.17
C THR A 99 -6.67 -7.91 10.71
N LEU A 100 -7.36 -6.80 10.46
CA LEU A 100 -8.75 -6.79 10.01
C LEU A 100 -8.95 -5.91 8.78
N LEU A 101 -9.80 -6.37 7.87
CA LEU A 101 -10.36 -5.55 6.78
C LEU A 101 -11.37 -4.54 7.35
N PRO A 102 -11.65 -3.41 6.67
CA PRO A 102 -12.78 -2.56 7.01
C PRO A 102 -14.09 -3.34 6.99
N ALA A 103 -14.91 -3.16 8.02
CA ALA A 103 -16.26 -3.70 8.04
C ALA A 103 -17.16 -2.88 7.11
N ALA A 104 -17.72 -3.52 6.11
CA ALA A 104 -18.61 -2.86 5.16
C ALA A 104 -19.58 -3.85 4.51
N GLN A 105 -20.74 -3.35 4.12
CA GLN A 105 -21.70 -4.03 3.28
C GLN A 105 -21.53 -3.58 1.83
N LEU A 106 -21.47 -4.54 0.90
CA LEU A 106 -21.40 -4.23 -0.53
C LEU A 106 -22.76 -3.73 -1.03
N GLU A 107 -22.72 -2.66 -1.81
CA GLU A 107 -23.87 -2.22 -2.57
C GLU A 107 -24.05 -3.08 -3.84
N PRO A 108 -25.29 -3.22 -4.34
CA PRO A 108 -25.50 -3.75 -5.69
C PRO A 108 -24.70 -2.93 -6.70
N LYS A 109 -23.93 -3.58 -7.56
CA LYS A 109 -23.03 -2.94 -8.55
C LYS A 109 -21.83 -2.18 -7.97
N ALA A 110 -21.43 -2.45 -6.71
CA ALA A 110 -20.19 -1.93 -6.18
C ALA A 110 -19.01 -2.32 -7.09
N PRO A 111 -18.09 -1.40 -7.43
CA PRO A 111 -16.93 -1.74 -8.23
C PRO A 111 -16.03 -2.72 -7.49
N THR A 112 -15.39 -3.63 -8.20
CA THR A 112 -14.35 -4.48 -7.61
C THR A 112 -13.14 -3.60 -7.31
N LEU A 113 -12.65 -3.64 -6.07
CA LEU A 113 -11.48 -2.87 -5.65
C LEU A 113 -10.20 -3.56 -6.12
N PRO A 114 -9.14 -2.80 -6.42
CA PRO A 114 -7.81 -3.35 -6.63
C PRO A 114 -7.34 -4.17 -5.43
N LEU A 115 -6.42 -5.10 -5.66
CA LEU A 115 -5.83 -5.94 -4.62
C LEU A 115 -4.86 -5.15 -3.75
N TRP A 116 -5.36 -4.59 -2.64
CA TRP A 116 -4.57 -3.87 -1.64
C TRP A 116 -4.79 -4.44 -0.23
N ALA A 117 -3.84 -4.19 0.66
CA ALA A 117 -3.94 -4.60 2.05
C ALA A 117 -4.77 -3.58 2.87
N TYR A 118 -6.06 -3.46 2.56
CA TYR A 118 -6.99 -2.56 3.25
C TYR A 118 -7.12 -2.91 4.73
N SER A 119 -6.75 -2.01 5.63
CA SER A 119 -6.92 -2.13 7.08
C SER A 119 -8.11 -1.31 7.55
N ALA A 120 -8.85 -1.80 8.53
CA ALA A 120 -9.88 -1.00 9.19
C ALA A 120 -9.23 0.19 9.92
N VAL A 121 -9.89 1.36 9.88
CA VAL A 121 -9.38 2.62 10.41
C VAL A 121 -10.47 3.39 11.15
N GLY A 122 -10.11 4.03 12.24
CA GLY A 122 -10.97 4.87 13.06
C GLY A 122 -10.27 6.14 13.52
N TRP A 123 -11.00 6.96 14.28
CA TRP A 123 -10.53 8.24 14.82
C TRP A 123 -10.68 8.28 16.32
N LYS A 124 -9.63 8.71 17.03
CA LYS A 124 -9.63 8.84 18.47
C LYS A 124 -8.64 9.92 18.91
N ASN A 125 -9.08 10.83 19.78
CA ASN A 125 -8.22 11.84 20.42
C ASN A 125 -7.36 12.66 19.45
N GLY A 126 -7.94 13.05 18.29
CA GLY A 126 -7.24 13.89 17.33
C GLY A 126 -6.33 13.15 16.35
N GLU A 127 -6.33 11.80 16.32
CA GLU A 127 -5.50 11.00 15.43
C GLU A 127 -6.23 9.77 14.87
N PHE A 128 -5.77 9.30 13.71
CA PHE A 128 -6.24 8.05 13.13
C PHE A 128 -5.63 6.84 13.85
N TRP A 129 -6.41 5.79 13.95
CA TRP A 129 -6.02 4.48 14.47
C TRP A 129 -6.38 3.41 13.47
N ALA A 130 -5.50 2.43 13.28
CA ALA A 130 -5.73 1.33 12.35
C ALA A 130 -5.62 -0.03 13.03
N THR A 131 -6.24 -1.04 12.43
CA THR A 131 -6.09 -2.43 12.87
C THR A 131 -4.84 -3.04 12.25
N GLY A 132 -3.85 -3.32 13.07
CA GLY A 132 -2.58 -3.87 12.62
C GLY A 132 -1.61 -4.14 13.76
N LEU A 133 -0.54 -4.83 13.42
CA LEU A 133 0.56 -5.12 14.33
C LEU A 133 1.87 -4.63 13.72
N PHE A 134 2.71 -3.99 14.52
CA PHE A 134 4.08 -3.69 14.15
C PHE A 134 4.93 -4.93 14.40
N ILE A 135 5.45 -5.54 13.34
CA ILE A 135 6.14 -6.84 13.40
C ILE A 135 7.61 -6.76 12.99
N ASP A 136 7.98 -5.73 12.22
CA ASP A 136 9.35 -5.56 11.75
C ASP A 136 9.87 -4.15 12.05
N PRO A 137 10.67 -3.97 13.12
CA PRO A 137 11.25 -2.68 13.50
C PRO A 137 12.47 -2.29 12.65
N ASN A 138 12.69 -2.93 11.50
CA ASN A 138 13.85 -2.66 10.67
C ASN A 138 13.84 -1.20 10.16
N PRO A 139 14.89 -0.42 10.44
CA PRO A 139 15.01 0.98 10.04
C PRO A 139 15.00 1.18 8.51
N HIS A 140 15.25 0.14 7.72
CA HIS A 140 15.15 0.20 6.26
C HIS A 140 13.73 0.58 5.78
N TRP A 141 12.69 0.25 6.54
CA TRP A 141 11.31 0.54 6.20
C TRP A 141 10.76 1.83 6.84
N ASP A 142 11.55 2.53 7.65
CA ASP A 142 11.07 3.73 8.34
C ASP A 142 10.73 4.86 7.35
N PRO A 143 9.45 5.27 7.24
CA PRO A 143 9.02 6.28 6.29
C PRO A 143 9.68 7.64 6.45
N LYS A 144 10.29 7.94 7.60
CA LYS A 144 11.01 9.20 7.83
C LYS A 144 12.12 9.44 6.79
N TYR A 145 12.67 8.39 6.21
CA TYR A 145 13.77 8.48 5.25
C TYR A 145 13.30 8.73 3.81
N PHE A 146 12.06 8.41 3.46
CA PHE A 146 11.54 8.52 2.08
C PHE A 146 10.05 8.88 1.99
N GLY A 147 9.48 9.45 3.05
CA GLY A 147 8.08 9.89 3.09
C GLY A 147 7.84 11.29 2.52
N ASP A 148 8.85 12.01 2.03
CA ASP A 148 8.71 13.32 1.41
C ASP A 148 8.48 13.21 -0.11
N ASP A 149 7.21 13.26 -0.52
CA ASP A 149 6.84 13.16 -1.93
C ASP A 149 7.32 14.35 -2.79
N ARG A 150 7.54 15.53 -2.20
CA ARG A 150 8.10 16.69 -2.95
C ARG A 150 9.55 16.43 -3.28
N LEU A 151 10.30 15.94 -2.30
CA LEU A 151 11.70 15.55 -2.47
C LEU A 151 11.82 14.37 -3.45
N LEU A 152 10.93 13.37 -3.36
CA LEU A 152 10.89 12.25 -4.30
C LEU A 152 10.71 12.72 -5.74
N LYS A 153 9.74 13.58 -6.03
CA LYS A 153 9.51 14.13 -7.37
C LYS A 153 10.74 14.84 -7.94
N ARG A 154 11.46 15.59 -7.09
CA ARG A 154 12.71 16.27 -7.49
C ARG A 154 13.82 15.27 -7.82
N LYS A 155 14.00 14.26 -6.96
CA LYS A 155 15.00 13.20 -7.17
C LYS A 155 14.73 12.39 -8.43
N VAL A 156 13.49 11.97 -8.65
CA VAL A 156 13.09 11.25 -9.87
C VAL A 156 13.45 12.04 -11.13
N ARG A 157 13.12 13.33 -11.19
CA ARG A 157 13.49 14.18 -12.34
C ARG A 157 14.99 14.23 -12.57
N LEU A 158 15.78 14.35 -11.50
CA LEU A 158 17.24 14.36 -11.58
C LEU A 158 17.77 13.06 -12.16
N PHE A 159 17.32 11.91 -11.69
CA PHE A 159 17.77 10.60 -12.14
C PHE A 159 17.39 10.35 -13.61
N LEU A 160 16.16 10.65 -14.00
CA LEU A 160 15.74 10.55 -15.40
C LEU A 160 16.55 11.46 -16.33
N GLY A 161 16.91 12.65 -15.87
CA GLY A 161 17.77 13.56 -16.62
C GLY A 161 19.21 13.06 -16.78
N GLN A 162 19.73 12.30 -15.83
CA GLN A 162 21.08 11.70 -15.89
C GLN A 162 21.13 10.42 -16.74
N SER A 163 20.03 9.70 -16.86
CA SER A 163 19.93 8.45 -17.62
C SER A 163 18.77 8.50 -18.61
N PRO A 164 18.81 9.39 -19.60
CA PRO A 164 17.74 9.51 -20.58
C PRO A 164 17.61 8.22 -21.38
N LYS A 165 16.37 7.77 -21.65
CA LYS A 165 16.06 6.56 -22.39
C LYS A 165 16.27 5.24 -21.63
N ASN A 166 16.55 5.25 -20.32
CA ASN A 166 16.56 4.03 -19.52
C ASN A 166 15.12 3.69 -19.11
N ARG A 167 14.51 2.73 -19.84
CA ARG A 167 13.11 2.31 -19.63
C ARG A 167 12.90 1.69 -18.24
N LEU A 168 13.92 1.01 -17.68
CA LEU A 168 13.84 0.43 -16.35
C LEU A 168 13.74 1.53 -15.29
N LEU A 169 14.51 2.59 -15.43
CA LEU A 169 14.43 3.75 -14.54
C LEU A 169 13.08 4.48 -14.66
N GLU A 170 12.52 4.58 -15.87
CA GLU A 170 11.18 5.11 -16.10
C GLU A 170 10.10 4.25 -15.39
N GLN A 171 10.18 2.91 -15.51
CA GLN A 171 9.30 1.98 -14.80
C GLN A 171 9.40 2.16 -13.29
N LEU A 172 10.60 2.25 -12.73
CA LEU A 172 10.81 2.47 -11.30
C LEU A 172 10.28 3.83 -10.83
N SER A 173 10.41 4.87 -11.67
CA SER A 173 9.86 6.20 -11.37
C SER A 173 8.33 6.14 -11.26
N ARG A 174 7.69 5.42 -12.15
CA ARG A 174 6.25 5.18 -12.12
C ARG A 174 5.84 4.40 -10.86
N CYS A 175 6.56 3.31 -10.54
CA CYS A 175 6.32 2.55 -9.32
C CYS A 175 6.43 3.43 -8.06
N ALA A 176 7.43 4.32 -8.00
CA ALA A 176 7.63 5.18 -6.85
C ALA A 176 6.58 6.30 -6.73
N LEU A 177 6.17 6.91 -7.86
CA LEU A 177 5.30 8.10 -7.87
C LEU A 177 3.81 7.76 -7.92
N GLU A 178 3.42 6.73 -8.68
CA GLU A 178 2.01 6.37 -8.88
C GLU A 178 1.55 5.29 -7.92
N TYR A 179 2.37 4.24 -7.73
CA TYR A 179 2.04 3.11 -6.85
C TYR A 179 2.60 3.25 -5.43
N HIS A 180 3.34 4.33 -5.16
CA HIS A 180 3.97 4.61 -3.86
C HIS A 180 4.85 3.47 -3.33
N CYS A 181 5.42 2.67 -4.22
CA CYS A 181 6.23 1.50 -3.90
C CYS A 181 7.49 1.90 -3.13
N PHE A 182 7.63 1.42 -1.89
CA PHE A 182 8.77 1.72 -1.04
C PHE A 182 10.09 1.17 -1.61
N ALA A 183 10.08 -0.03 -2.20
CA ALA A 183 11.24 -0.59 -2.85
C ALA A 183 11.73 0.33 -4.00
N ALA A 184 10.84 0.81 -4.85
CA ALA A 184 11.20 1.74 -5.90
C ALA A 184 11.67 3.11 -5.35
N LYS A 185 11.10 3.60 -4.24
CA LYS A 185 11.55 4.82 -3.57
C LYS A 185 13.00 4.70 -3.09
N ASN A 186 13.44 3.52 -2.64
CA ASN A 186 14.83 3.28 -2.21
C ASN A 186 15.86 3.64 -3.29
N VAL A 187 15.58 3.39 -4.57
CA VAL A 187 16.47 3.77 -5.69
C VAL A 187 16.73 5.27 -5.69
N PHE A 188 15.67 6.07 -5.63
CA PHE A 188 15.77 7.53 -5.74
C PHE A 188 16.31 8.20 -4.48
N PHE A 189 16.12 7.56 -3.31
CA PHE A 189 16.70 8.02 -2.05
C PHE A 189 18.08 7.44 -1.76
N ARG A 190 18.62 6.59 -2.64
CA ARG A 190 19.91 5.90 -2.44
C ARG A 190 19.94 5.15 -1.11
N ARG A 191 18.95 4.32 -0.90
CA ARG A 191 18.82 3.48 0.29
C ARG A 191 18.90 2.02 -0.12
N TRP A 192 19.37 1.22 0.72
CA TRP A 192 19.68 -0.21 0.71
C TRP A 192 19.22 -1.02 -0.53
N GLU A 193 17.94 -1.10 -0.85
CA GLU A 193 17.41 -1.95 -1.91
C GLU A 193 17.30 -1.23 -3.26
N CYS A 194 17.80 -1.88 -4.31
CA CYS A 194 17.56 -1.53 -5.70
C CYS A 194 16.75 -2.64 -6.37
N PRO A 195 15.43 -2.51 -6.50
CA PRO A 195 14.61 -3.48 -7.21
C PRO A 195 14.87 -3.38 -8.71
N LEU A 196 15.08 -4.52 -9.36
CA LEU A 196 15.36 -4.62 -10.79
C LEU A 196 14.31 -5.52 -11.46
N PRO A 197 13.13 -5.02 -11.80
CA PRO A 197 12.15 -5.79 -12.55
C PRO A 197 12.66 -6.09 -13.97
N THR A 198 12.64 -7.35 -14.35
CA THR A 198 13.27 -7.83 -15.61
C THR A 198 12.33 -8.59 -16.52
N SER A 199 11.24 -9.15 -16.00
CA SER A 199 10.40 -10.04 -16.78
C SER A 199 8.93 -9.64 -16.90
N PRO A 200 8.40 -9.47 -18.11
CA PRO A 200 6.96 -9.37 -18.34
C PRO A 200 6.25 -10.71 -18.26
N SER A 201 6.95 -11.84 -18.40
CA SER A 201 6.40 -13.18 -18.42
C SER A 201 6.52 -13.89 -17.07
N CYS A 202 5.60 -14.81 -16.80
CA CYS A 202 5.59 -15.62 -15.58
C CYS A 202 5.13 -17.03 -15.92
N ASN A 203 5.70 -18.02 -15.27
CA ASN A 203 5.32 -19.43 -15.36
C ASN A 203 4.44 -19.87 -14.16
N ALA A 204 4.01 -18.92 -13.32
CA ALA A 204 3.11 -19.14 -12.20
C ALA A 204 1.79 -18.43 -12.41
N ASP A 205 0.73 -18.95 -11.77
CA ASP A 205 -0.65 -18.47 -11.87
C ASP A 205 -1.19 -18.13 -10.48
N CYS A 206 -0.53 -17.17 -9.82
CA CYS A 206 -0.81 -16.81 -8.45
C CYS A 206 -2.13 -16.04 -8.31
N LEU A 207 -3.07 -16.53 -7.51
CA LEU A 207 -4.35 -15.85 -7.22
C LEU A 207 -4.16 -14.47 -6.60
N GLY A 208 -3.09 -14.28 -5.82
CA GLY A 208 -2.75 -13.01 -5.18
C GLY A 208 -1.73 -12.16 -5.94
N CYS A 209 -1.56 -12.35 -7.25
CA CYS A 209 -0.60 -11.58 -8.03
C CYS A 209 -0.98 -10.10 -8.05
N ILE A 210 -0.10 -9.22 -7.59
CA ILE A 210 -0.36 -7.79 -7.49
C ILE A 210 -0.15 -7.03 -8.80
N SER A 211 0.44 -7.65 -9.83
CA SER A 211 0.69 -7.02 -11.13
C SER A 211 -0.09 -7.63 -12.29
N LEU A 212 -0.61 -8.84 -12.14
CA LEU A 212 -1.46 -9.49 -13.13
C LEU A 212 -2.39 -10.46 -12.43
N GLN A 213 -3.71 -10.23 -12.53
CA GLN A 213 -4.73 -11.10 -11.95
C GLN A 213 -5.25 -12.07 -13.02
N PRO A 214 -4.77 -13.32 -13.04
CA PRO A 214 -5.20 -14.29 -14.06
C PRO A 214 -6.66 -14.71 -13.88
N SER A 215 -7.15 -14.66 -12.65
CA SER A 215 -8.54 -15.00 -12.29
C SER A 215 -9.57 -13.91 -12.65
N GLU A 216 -9.12 -12.72 -13.04
CA GLU A 216 -9.97 -11.54 -13.26
C GLU A 216 -10.91 -11.19 -12.09
N CYS A 217 -10.68 -11.78 -10.92
CA CYS A 217 -11.51 -11.59 -9.73
C CYS A 217 -11.45 -10.16 -9.18
N CYS A 218 -10.32 -9.47 -9.39
CA CYS A 218 -10.12 -8.08 -9.02
C CYS A 218 -9.01 -7.45 -9.88
N PRO A 219 -9.00 -6.10 -10.03
CA PRO A 219 -7.88 -5.42 -10.69
C PRO A 219 -6.57 -5.62 -9.92
N ALA A 220 -5.48 -5.75 -10.62
CA ALA A 220 -4.14 -5.72 -10.03
C ALA A 220 -3.88 -4.36 -9.38
N SER A 221 -3.09 -4.31 -8.30
CA SER A 221 -2.76 -3.07 -7.60
C SER A 221 -1.74 -2.21 -8.33
N GLN A 222 -0.98 -2.81 -9.24
CA GLN A 222 0.01 -2.13 -10.07
C GLN A 222 0.14 -2.84 -11.42
N GLU A 223 0.69 -2.16 -12.43
CA GLU A 223 0.93 -2.78 -13.72
C GLU A 223 2.25 -3.56 -13.72
N ARG A 224 2.21 -4.73 -14.37
CA ARG A 224 3.41 -5.51 -14.66
C ARG A 224 4.26 -4.80 -15.71
N ILE A 225 5.59 -4.89 -15.57
CA ILE A 225 6.52 -4.46 -16.61
C ILE A 225 6.16 -5.11 -17.95
N ARG A 226 6.20 -4.33 -19.04
CA ARG A 226 5.74 -4.77 -20.37
C ARG A 226 6.89 -5.02 -21.35
N PHE A 227 8.12 -4.96 -20.89
CA PHE A 227 9.33 -5.15 -21.70
C PHE A 227 10.39 -5.91 -20.91
N VAL A 228 11.34 -6.48 -21.61
CA VAL A 228 12.58 -7.00 -21.04
C VAL A 228 13.62 -5.89 -21.13
N PRO A 229 14.22 -5.42 -20.01
CA PRO A 229 15.29 -4.43 -20.07
C PRO A 229 16.55 -5.02 -20.73
N THR A 230 17.42 -4.14 -21.22
CA THR A 230 18.75 -4.55 -21.65
C THR A 230 19.70 -4.64 -20.46
N VAL A 231 20.84 -5.30 -20.61
CA VAL A 231 21.91 -5.32 -19.61
C VAL A 231 22.33 -3.90 -19.25
N ASP A 232 22.52 -3.02 -20.25
CA ASP A 232 22.89 -1.62 -20.01
C ASP A 232 21.84 -0.85 -19.20
N GLU A 233 20.54 -1.12 -19.40
CA GLU A 233 19.47 -0.51 -18.60
C GLU A 233 19.55 -0.99 -17.15
N VAL A 234 19.83 -2.27 -16.91
CA VAL A 234 20.01 -2.85 -15.57
C VAL A 234 21.24 -2.25 -14.90
N LEU A 235 22.40 -2.25 -15.56
CA LEU A 235 23.63 -1.66 -15.03
C LEU A 235 23.51 -0.17 -14.77
N GLY A 236 22.84 0.57 -15.65
CA GLY A 236 22.61 2.00 -15.51
C GLY A 236 21.79 2.38 -14.27
N VAL A 237 21.00 1.46 -13.73
CA VAL A 237 20.28 1.66 -12.46
C VAL A 237 21.07 1.09 -11.28
N ALA A 238 21.59 -0.12 -11.41
CA ALA A 238 22.23 -0.88 -10.34
C ALA A 238 23.58 -0.32 -9.90
N LEU A 239 24.51 -0.06 -10.84
CA LEU A 239 25.86 0.42 -10.51
C LEU A 239 25.85 1.72 -9.70
N PRO A 240 25.17 2.80 -10.14
CA PRO A 240 25.13 4.02 -9.35
C PRO A 240 24.44 3.85 -8.00
N HIS A 241 23.60 2.82 -7.82
CA HIS A 241 22.98 2.51 -6.54
C HIS A 241 23.99 1.79 -5.63
N LEU A 242 24.62 0.73 -6.11
CA LEU A 242 25.62 -0.04 -5.36
C LEU A 242 26.79 0.83 -4.89
N GLU A 243 27.21 1.81 -5.70
CA GLU A 243 28.29 2.74 -5.35
C GLU A 243 27.91 3.77 -4.26
N LYS A 244 26.64 4.16 -4.15
CA LYS A 244 26.22 5.36 -3.40
C LYS A 244 25.21 5.15 -2.30
N ALA A 245 24.59 3.98 -2.24
CA ALA A 245 23.63 3.66 -1.18
C ALA A 245 24.33 3.11 0.04
N GLU A 246 23.70 3.26 1.20
CA GLU A 246 24.12 2.65 2.44
C GLU A 246 23.66 1.18 2.47
N ASP A 247 24.57 0.25 2.75
CA ASP A 247 24.35 -1.21 2.76
C ASP A 247 23.57 -1.71 1.52
N PRO A 248 24.05 -1.42 0.29
CA PRO A 248 23.26 -1.62 -0.90
C PRO A 248 23.09 -3.08 -1.26
N ILE A 249 21.88 -3.43 -1.70
CA ILE A 249 21.56 -4.69 -2.36
C ILE A 249 20.83 -4.42 -3.69
N VAL A 250 20.96 -5.34 -4.64
CA VAL A 250 20.07 -5.43 -5.80
C VAL A 250 19.16 -6.63 -5.65
N SER A 251 17.92 -6.51 -6.08
CA SER A 251 16.93 -7.58 -5.94
C SER A 251 16.14 -7.79 -7.23
N PHE A 252 15.86 -9.03 -7.53
CA PHE A 252 15.00 -9.51 -8.61
C PHE A 252 13.77 -10.22 -8.02
N GLY A 253 12.70 -10.38 -8.77
CA GLY A 253 11.48 -11.00 -8.27
C GLY A 253 10.49 -10.00 -7.65
N GLN A 254 10.39 -8.84 -8.26
CA GLN A 254 9.55 -7.76 -7.78
C GLN A 254 8.06 -8.00 -8.08
N GLY A 255 7.18 -7.48 -7.22
CA GLY A 255 5.74 -7.58 -7.44
C GLY A 255 5.23 -6.93 -8.74
N CYS A 256 6.01 -6.02 -9.34
CA CYS A 256 5.71 -5.35 -10.61
C CYS A 256 6.24 -6.10 -11.85
N GLU A 257 6.74 -7.31 -11.69
CA GLU A 257 7.22 -8.15 -12.79
C GLU A 257 6.61 -9.55 -12.76
N GLY A 258 6.94 -10.37 -13.75
CA GLY A 258 6.66 -11.81 -13.77
C GLY A 258 7.72 -12.61 -13.00
N GLU A 259 8.07 -13.77 -13.51
CA GLU A 259 9.15 -14.59 -12.94
C GLU A 259 10.50 -14.20 -13.56
N PRO A 260 11.44 -13.61 -12.81
CA PRO A 260 12.71 -13.13 -13.36
C PRO A 260 13.56 -14.25 -13.98
N LEU A 261 13.49 -15.48 -13.47
CA LEU A 261 14.23 -16.59 -14.05
C LEU A 261 13.77 -16.97 -15.46
N THR A 262 12.63 -16.48 -15.95
CA THR A 262 12.28 -16.59 -17.38
C THR A 262 13.24 -15.76 -18.27
N GLN A 263 13.99 -14.83 -17.66
CA GLN A 263 15.02 -14.01 -18.28
C GLN A 263 16.43 -14.32 -17.72
N TRP A 264 16.69 -15.57 -17.39
CA TRP A 264 17.89 -15.99 -16.67
C TRP A 264 19.22 -15.52 -17.31
N ARG A 265 19.29 -15.46 -18.66
CA ARG A 265 20.49 -14.98 -19.37
C ARG A 265 20.76 -13.50 -19.06
N LEU A 266 19.72 -12.66 -19.11
CA LEU A 266 19.83 -11.24 -18.74
C LEU A 266 20.32 -11.10 -17.29
N LEU A 267 19.80 -11.93 -16.37
CA LEU A 267 20.22 -11.89 -14.97
C LEU A 267 21.69 -12.29 -14.84
N GLU A 268 22.09 -13.41 -15.47
CA GLU A 268 23.47 -13.92 -15.46
C GLU A 268 24.44 -12.85 -15.98
N ASP A 269 24.21 -12.33 -17.19
CA ASP A 269 25.06 -11.30 -17.81
C ASP A 269 25.16 -10.04 -16.94
N SER A 270 24.02 -9.57 -16.38
CA SER A 270 23.99 -8.41 -15.51
C SER A 270 24.76 -8.65 -14.20
N ILE A 271 24.56 -9.80 -13.54
CA ILE A 271 25.23 -10.13 -12.28
C ILE A 271 26.73 -10.28 -12.47
N LEU A 272 27.18 -10.89 -13.55
CA LEU A 272 28.61 -11.02 -13.83
C LEU A 272 29.28 -9.65 -13.96
N LEU A 273 28.67 -8.72 -14.72
CA LEU A 273 29.20 -7.36 -14.88
C LEU A 273 29.07 -6.49 -13.61
N LEU A 274 28.11 -6.76 -12.73
CA LEU A 274 27.98 -6.06 -11.45
C LEU A 274 29.04 -6.49 -10.42
N ARG A 275 29.72 -7.61 -10.65
CA ARG A 275 30.77 -8.16 -9.76
C ARG A 275 32.17 -7.72 -10.13
N GLU A 276 32.39 -7.18 -11.34
CA GLU A 276 33.63 -6.59 -11.81
C GLU A 276 33.82 -5.17 -11.26
#